data_07d0e5ac6ecd29276356eb49a3d2e4d0
#
_entry.id   07d0e5ac6ecd29276356eb49a3d2e4d0
#
_cell.length_a   1.000
_cell.length_b   1.000
_cell.length_c   1.000
_cell.angle_alpha   90.00
_cell.angle_beta   90.00
_cell.angle_gamma   90.00
#
_symmetry.space_group_name_H-M   'P 1'
#
loop_
_entity.id
_entity.type
_entity.pdbx_description
1 polymer ?
#
loop_
_entity_poly.entity_id
_entity_poly.type
_entity_poly.pdbx_seq_one_letter_code
_entity_poly.pdbx_strand_id
1 'polypeptide(L)'
;MVNVDYSGQPDGIGSDLVLDDDVAKRYKSAMKEGGIWLDDGECAARLVYVDGKYCPTLSKSTDNVRNLSRKDFADDSLSDEILNNLNRLPDGFTDELAAEVPSGDSFLTSLKSLSGPDHNVGDSNSQFAINNQQGTACFAALNSIRTGAVALMDVPAGLNDGVDEPKPVVIINGQTANMGCSDDEKDGASCHPRILAIAGEGSSSSLVQSYIDLGGTDDAVNKAKLNNGFTQIYIKKGANLTHAYLEETGGIVTPGVEGSSGNEDQSSTIDPREMESKRPALRNTHLECIDVHVAGDDGRYTAAIMGLGGNGRSRISLSASLLRPGAHASLNGFVLAGGAQRTETKTNIHHVAQGTTSQQTQRNMVGGRATSSFRGRIRVEQSAQQTDSGQLSRTILLSEKARVWAVPSLEIIADDVKCTHGATVSDLSEEELFYLRSRGVDRETARNMLMYAFVDEVGQAVPAAVRGNDDHDSGLKRRCIKRLQNVVPQGERALKGEFQSS
;
A
#
# COMPACT_ATOMS: atom_id res chain seq x y z
N MET A 1 -2.51 -3.52 28.39
CA MET A 1 -3.49 -3.64 27.28
C MET A 1 -4.33 -2.37 27.28
N VAL A 2 -4.25 -1.58 26.25
CA VAL A 2 -5.16 -0.44 26.08
C VAL A 2 -6.47 -1.04 25.54
N ASN A 3 -7.48 -1.15 26.40
CA ASN A 3 -8.82 -1.48 25.94
C ASN A 3 -9.32 -0.29 25.12
N VAL A 4 -9.35 -0.41 23.82
CA VAL A 4 -9.97 0.58 22.95
C VAL A 4 -11.48 0.39 23.06
N ASP A 5 -12.14 1.26 23.80
CA ASP A 5 -13.60 1.28 23.89
C ASP A 5 -14.18 1.85 22.60
N TYR A 6 -14.67 0.98 21.74
CA TYR A 6 -15.33 1.36 20.50
C TYR A 6 -16.75 1.90 20.70
N SER A 7 -17.32 1.85 21.92
CA SER A 7 -18.70 2.26 22.22
C SER A 7 -18.89 3.78 22.36
N GLY A 8 -17.82 4.52 22.62
CA GLY A 8 -17.85 5.95 22.99
C GLY A 8 -17.66 6.96 21.85
N GLN A 9 -17.68 6.56 20.59
CA GLN A 9 -17.46 7.47 19.46
C GLN A 9 -18.72 8.28 19.08
N PRO A 10 -18.61 9.54 18.60
CA PRO A 10 -19.76 10.38 18.30
C PRO A 10 -20.68 9.79 17.21
N ASP A 11 -21.98 10.07 17.34
CA ASP A 11 -23.00 9.65 16.39
C ASP A 11 -22.66 10.13 14.96
N GLY A 12 -22.66 9.20 14.01
CA GLY A 12 -22.36 9.47 12.60
C GLY A 12 -21.08 8.81 12.06
N ILE A 13 -20.18 8.32 12.92
CA ILE A 13 -19.02 7.50 12.51
C ILE A 13 -19.46 6.03 12.53
N GLY A 14 -19.41 5.34 11.38
CA GLY A 14 -19.68 3.89 11.28
C GLY A 14 -21.07 3.47 10.83
N SER A 15 -21.90 4.40 10.31
CA SER A 15 -23.10 4.01 9.57
C SER A 15 -22.74 3.50 8.18
N ASP A 16 -23.42 2.43 7.72
CA ASP A 16 -23.32 1.94 6.36
C ASP A 16 -23.68 3.04 5.35
N LEU A 17 -22.92 3.08 4.26
CA LEU A 17 -23.18 4.02 3.17
C LEU A 17 -24.24 3.44 2.24
N VAL A 18 -25.44 4.02 2.24
CA VAL A 18 -26.47 3.69 1.28
C VAL A 18 -26.29 4.59 0.06
N LEU A 19 -25.95 4.00 -1.09
CA LEU A 19 -25.80 4.70 -2.36
C LEU A 19 -27.10 4.60 -3.17
N ASP A 20 -27.40 5.69 -3.90
CA ASP A 20 -28.41 5.61 -4.95
C ASP A 20 -27.90 4.70 -6.11
N ASP A 21 -28.79 4.08 -6.87
CA ASP A 21 -28.47 3.11 -7.91
C ASP A 21 -27.54 3.67 -9.00
N ASP A 22 -27.66 4.94 -9.36
CA ASP A 22 -26.85 5.59 -10.39
C ASP A 22 -25.43 5.86 -9.88
N VAL A 23 -25.27 6.27 -8.63
CA VAL A 23 -23.98 6.45 -7.98
C VAL A 23 -23.28 5.10 -7.82
N ALA A 24 -23.99 4.07 -7.38
CA ALA A 24 -23.48 2.72 -7.26
C ALA A 24 -22.98 2.16 -8.61
N LYS A 25 -23.75 2.35 -9.69
CA LYS A 25 -23.34 1.96 -11.05
C LYS A 25 -22.08 2.69 -11.50
N ARG A 26 -22.00 4.01 -11.24
CA ARG A 26 -20.81 4.82 -11.59
C ARG A 26 -19.56 4.34 -10.85
N TYR A 27 -19.63 4.08 -9.55
CA TYR A 27 -18.50 3.57 -8.79
C TYR A 27 -18.11 2.17 -9.24
N LYS A 28 -19.07 1.29 -9.48
CA LYS A 28 -18.80 -0.04 -10.05
C LYS A 28 -18.11 0.05 -11.41
N SER A 29 -18.52 0.97 -12.29
CA SER A 29 -17.86 1.20 -13.57
C SER A 29 -16.41 1.64 -13.39
N ALA A 30 -16.15 2.61 -12.51
CA ALA A 30 -14.80 3.08 -12.20
C ALA A 30 -13.90 1.97 -11.66
N MET A 31 -14.42 1.12 -10.79
CA MET A 31 -13.69 -0.04 -10.26
C MET A 31 -13.42 -1.10 -11.33
N LYS A 32 -14.34 -1.33 -12.27
CA LYS A 32 -14.14 -2.22 -13.42
C LYS A 32 -13.10 -1.67 -14.38
N GLU A 33 -13.17 -0.39 -14.72
CA GLU A 33 -12.16 0.29 -15.55
C GLU A 33 -10.78 0.27 -14.89
N GLY A 34 -10.72 0.38 -13.56
CA GLY A 34 -9.53 0.20 -12.76
C GLY A 34 -9.00 -1.24 -12.74
N GLY A 35 -9.78 -2.24 -13.20
CA GLY A 35 -9.37 -3.65 -13.21
C GLY A 35 -9.29 -4.31 -11.82
N ILE A 36 -9.97 -3.74 -10.81
CA ILE A 36 -10.03 -4.29 -9.44
C ILE A 36 -11.37 -4.91 -9.10
N TRP A 37 -12.38 -4.64 -9.88
CA TRP A 37 -13.67 -5.27 -9.68
C TRP A 37 -13.64 -6.70 -10.20
N LEU A 38 -13.79 -7.66 -9.31
CA LEU A 38 -14.06 -9.04 -9.65
C LEU A 38 -15.56 -9.30 -9.53
N ASP A 39 -16.14 -9.96 -10.53
CA ASP A 39 -17.55 -10.37 -10.47
C ASP A 39 -17.73 -11.51 -9.44
N ASP A 40 -19.00 -11.78 -9.04
CA ASP A 40 -19.29 -12.66 -7.92
C ASP A 40 -18.83 -14.13 -8.10
N GLY A 41 -18.59 -14.54 -9.35
CA GLY A 41 -18.00 -15.86 -9.66
C GLY A 41 -16.48 -15.92 -9.53
N GLU A 42 -15.80 -14.77 -9.54
CA GLU A 42 -14.35 -14.66 -9.60
C GLU A 42 -13.70 -14.43 -8.21
N CYS A 43 -14.48 -13.93 -7.24
CA CYS A 43 -14.03 -13.72 -5.88
C CYS A 43 -14.82 -14.57 -4.87
N ALA A 44 -14.17 -14.89 -3.75
CA ALA A 44 -14.84 -15.57 -2.61
C ALA A 44 -15.80 -14.59 -1.91
N ALA A 45 -15.32 -13.38 -1.65
CA ALA A 45 -16.10 -12.27 -1.08
C ALA A 45 -15.54 -10.94 -1.58
N ARG A 46 -16.34 -9.88 -1.47
CA ARG A 46 -15.94 -8.52 -1.80
C ARG A 46 -16.53 -7.55 -0.79
N LEU A 47 -15.68 -6.78 -0.13
CA LEU A 47 -16.09 -5.70 0.75
C LEU A 47 -15.67 -4.36 0.13
N VAL A 48 -16.60 -3.43 0.02
CA VAL A 48 -16.35 -2.12 -0.57
C VAL A 48 -16.60 -1.03 0.47
N TYR A 49 -15.63 -0.18 0.61
CA TYR A 49 -15.68 1.01 1.45
C TYR A 49 -15.51 2.25 0.57
N VAL A 50 -16.33 3.26 0.80
CA VAL A 50 -16.22 4.55 0.14
C VAL A 50 -16.03 5.60 1.22
N ASP A 51 -14.92 6.33 1.14
CA ASP A 51 -14.54 7.34 2.15
C ASP A 51 -14.53 6.77 3.59
N GLY A 52 -14.08 5.52 3.74
CA GLY A 52 -14.01 4.81 5.01
C GLY A 52 -15.34 4.25 5.54
N LYS A 53 -16.45 4.39 4.79
CA LYS A 53 -17.76 3.85 5.15
C LYS A 53 -18.06 2.59 4.35
N TYR A 54 -18.56 1.55 5.02
CA TYR A 54 -18.96 0.32 4.38
C TYR A 54 -20.15 0.54 3.44
N CYS A 55 -20.06 -0.05 2.24
CA CYS A 55 -21.08 0.08 1.20
C CYS A 55 -21.70 -1.29 0.89
N PRO A 56 -22.84 -1.66 1.53
CA PRO A 56 -23.49 -2.96 1.34
C PRO A 56 -23.93 -3.23 -0.10
N THR A 57 -24.40 -2.21 -0.82
CA THR A 57 -24.88 -2.33 -2.20
C THR A 57 -23.82 -2.76 -3.20
N LEU A 58 -22.55 -2.50 -2.93
CA LEU A 58 -21.40 -2.91 -3.76
C LEU A 58 -20.67 -4.11 -3.20
N SER A 59 -21.01 -4.57 -2.02
CA SER A 59 -20.32 -5.65 -1.31
C SER A 59 -21.01 -7.01 -1.51
N LYS A 60 -20.22 -8.06 -1.37
CA LYS A 60 -20.66 -9.46 -1.27
C LYS A 60 -19.97 -10.06 -0.06
N SER A 61 -20.64 -10.04 1.07
CA SER A 61 -20.15 -10.61 2.33
C SER A 61 -20.51 -12.07 2.47
N THR A 62 -19.81 -12.75 3.37
CA THR A 62 -20.09 -14.11 3.84
C THR A 62 -19.99 -14.13 5.36
N ASP A 63 -20.36 -15.24 6.02
CA ASP A 63 -20.23 -15.35 7.48
C ASP A 63 -18.78 -15.15 7.95
N ASN A 64 -17.83 -15.59 7.14
CA ASN A 64 -16.39 -15.52 7.44
C ASN A 64 -15.71 -14.25 6.92
N VAL A 65 -16.35 -13.51 6.01
CA VAL A 65 -15.83 -12.26 5.45
C VAL A 65 -16.92 -11.22 5.47
N ARG A 66 -16.82 -10.30 6.43
CA ARG A 66 -17.87 -9.31 6.68
C ARG A 66 -17.32 -8.01 7.22
N ASN A 67 -18.14 -6.97 7.16
CA ASN A 67 -17.89 -5.74 7.87
C ASN A 67 -18.30 -5.91 9.35
N LEU A 68 -17.43 -5.54 10.28
CA LEU A 68 -17.77 -5.41 11.69
C LEU A 68 -18.22 -3.99 11.96
N SER A 69 -19.42 -3.85 12.45
CA SER A 69 -20.04 -2.60 12.89
C SER A 69 -19.94 -2.44 14.42
N ARG A 70 -20.30 -1.27 14.93
CA ARG A 70 -20.38 -1.04 16.38
C ARG A 70 -21.30 -2.02 17.13
N LYS A 71 -22.35 -2.50 16.47
CA LYS A 71 -23.26 -3.49 17.07
C LYS A 71 -22.54 -4.79 17.39
N ASP A 72 -21.67 -5.24 16.49
CA ASP A 72 -20.92 -6.47 16.67
C ASP A 72 -19.99 -6.42 17.88
N PHE A 73 -19.48 -5.22 18.22
CA PHE A 73 -18.66 -5.01 19.43
C PHE A 73 -19.49 -4.89 20.71
N ALA A 74 -20.75 -4.49 20.62
CA ALA A 74 -21.64 -4.30 21.76
C ALA A 74 -22.34 -5.59 22.19
N ASP A 75 -22.55 -6.53 21.27
CA ASP A 75 -23.41 -7.70 21.46
C ASP A 75 -22.66 -8.96 21.91
N ASP A 76 -21.38 -8.86 22.35
CA ASP A 76 -20.52 -10.03 22.68
C ASP A 76 -20.51 -11.12 21.60
N SER A 77 -20.79 -10.75 20.35
CA SER A 77 -20.89 -11.69 19.22
C SER A 77 -19.52 -12.08 18.64
N LEU A 78 -18.46 -11.39 19.04
CA LEU A 78 -17.10 -11.61 18.56
C LEU A 78 -16.36 -12.56 19.50
N SER A 79 -15.59 -13.49 18.91
CA SER A 79 -14.74 -14.35 19.71
C SER A 79 -13.62 -13.56 20.40
N ASP A 80 -13.16 -14.06 21.55
CA ASP A 80 -12.02 -13.49 22.27
C ASP A 80 -10.78 -13.37 21.39
N GLU A 81 -10.59 -14.30 20.45
CA GLU A 81 -9.47 -14.26 19.51
C GLU A 81 -9.54 -13.03 18.61
N ILE A 82 -10.70 -12.74 18.03
CA ILE A 82 -10.92 -11.57 17.17
C ILE A 82 -10.71 -10.29 17.98
N LEU A 83 -11.28 -10.20 19.18
CA LEU A 83 -11.14 -9.04 20.06
C LEU A 83 -9.68 -8.80 20.48
N ASN A 84 -8.97 -9.86 20.89
CA ASN A 84 -7.57 -9.76 21.27
C ASN A 84 -6.68 -9.30 20.12
N ASN A 85 -6.94 -9.79 18.90
CA ASN A 85 -6.19 -9.39 17.73
C ASN A 85 -6.48 -7.94 17.32
N LEU A 86 -7.73 -7.49 17.41
CA LEU A 86 -8.09 -6.10 17.14
C LEU A 86 -7.47 -5.12 18.14
N ASN A 87 -7.34 -5.52 19.41
CA ASN A 87 -6.77 -4.70 20.46
C ASN A 87 -5.23 -4.69 20.48
N ARG A 88 -4.59 -5.52 19.67
CA ARG A 88 -3.15 -5.54 19.56
C ARG A 88 -2.65 -4.38 18.72
N LEU A 89 -1.72 -3.63 19.26
CA LEU A 89 -1.00 -2.57 18.54
C LEU A 89 0.30 -3.14 17.94
N PRO A 90 0.81 -2.55 16.86
CA PRO A 90 2.05 -2.99 16.22
C PRO A 90 3.23 -3.00 17.20
N ASP A 91 4.20 -3.90 16.95
CA ASP A 91 5.44 -3.96 17.70
C ASP A 91 6.17 -2.60 17.68
N GLY A 92 6.58 -2.13 18.86
CA GLY A 92 7.20 -0.80 19.05
C GLY A 92 6.28 0.23 19.69
N PHE A 93 5.01 -0.12 19.95
CA PHE A 93 4.12 0.64 20.80
C PHE A 93 4.30 0.13 22.24
N THR A 94 5.03 0.87 23.07
CA THR A 94 5.26 0.51 24.47
C THR A 94 4.21 1.16 25.36
N ASP A 95 3.99 0.59 26.56
CA ASP A 95 3.10 1.17 27.59
C ASP A 95 3.54 2.59 27.96
N GLU A 96 4.83 2.90 27.88
CA GLU A 96 5.38 4.25 28.10
C GLU A 96 4.88 5.23 27.04
N LEU A 97 4.82 4.81 25.76
CA LEU A 97 4.28 5.64 24.68
C LEU A 97 2.76 5.82 24.79
N ALA A 98 2.05 4.80 25.26
CA ALA A 98 0.62 4.87 25.52
C ALA A 98 0.28 5.86 26.67
N ALA A 99 1.16 5.98 27.66
CA ALA A 99 1.01 6.94 28.75
C ALA A 99 1.31 8.39 28.33
N GLU A 100 2.12 8.59 27.28
CA GLU A 100 2.46 9.90 26.74
C GLU A 100 1.49 10.40 25.65
N VAL A 101 0.56 9.56 25.18
CA VAL A 101 -0.47 9.99 24.21
C VAL A 101 -1.46 10.89 24.93
N PRO A 102 -1.45 12.19 24.70
CA PRO A 102 -2.36 13.12 25.36
C PRO A 102 -3.80 12.83 24.93
N SER A 103 -4.76 13.08 25.81
CA SER A 103 -6.19 13.01 25.48
C SER A 103 -6.51 13.77 24.20
N GLY A 104 -7.23 13.14 23.29
CA GLY A 104 -7.59 13.45 21.90
C GLY A 104 -7.17 14.81 21.26
N ASP A 105 -7.40 15.95 21.92
CA ASP A 105 -7.15 17.27 21.35
C ASP A 105 -5.67 17.68 21.31
N SER A 106 -4.86 17.22 22.26
CA SER A 106 -3.44 17.56 22.29
C SER A 106 -2.60 16.69 21.34
N PHE A 107 -3.06 15.46 21.00
CA PHE A 107 -2.43 14.61 19.99
C PHE A 107 -2.58 15.20 18.58
N LEU A 108 -3.76 15.71 18.22
CA LEU A 108 -3.99 16.40 16.95
C LEU A 108 -3.18 17.70 16.84
N THR A 109 -2.95 18.39 17.96
CA THR A 109 -2.09 19.58 18.02
C THR A 109 -0.62 19.21 17.80
N SER A 110 -0.16 18.10 18.37
CA SER A 110 1.19 17.59 18.17
C SER A 110 1.40 17.09 16.73
N LEU A 111 0.40 16.46 16.09
CA LEU A 111 0.43 16.10 14.68
C LEU A 111 0.48 17.34 13.76
N LYS A 112 -0.23 18.41 14.10
CA LYS A 112 -0.17 19.69 13.36
C LYS A 112 1.24 20.32 13.44
N SER A 113 1.93 20.23 14.57
CA SER A 113 3.30 20.71 14.72
C SER A 113 4.33 19.91 13.90
N LEU A 114 4.04 18.63 13.61
CA LEU A 114 4.87 17.75 12.77
C LEU A 114 4.68 18.02 11.26
N SER A 115 3.63 18.72 10.86
CA SER A 115 3.33 19.07 9.47
C SER A 115 3.85 20.44 9.03
N GLY A 116 4.59 21.16 9.86
CA GLY A 116 5.16 22.48 9.56
C GLY A 116 6.21 22.45 8.45
N PRO A 117 6.35 23.54 7.66
CA PRO A 117 7.24 23.59 6.48
C PRO A 117 8.74 23.62 6.78
N ASP A 118 9.18 23.75 8.02
CA ASP A 118 10.55 24.15 8.38
C ASP A 118 11.44 23.03 8.94
N HIS A 119 11.08 21.77 8.89
CA HIS A 119 12.01 20.73 9.31
C HIS A 119 12.99 20.36 8.19
N ASN A 120 14.13 21.07 8.20
CA ASN A 120 15.32 20.74 7.43
C ASN A 120 15.74 19.29 7.69
N VAL A 121 15.76 18.48 6.63
CA VAL A 121 16.17 17.06 6.62
C VAL A 121 17.70 16.89 6.83
N GLY A 122 18.38 17.91 7.34
CA GLY A 122 19.85 17.96 7.43
C GLY A 122 20.46 17.67 8.80
N ASP A 123 19.69 17.53 9.86
CA ASP A 123 20.26 17.33 11.19
C ASP A 123 20.29 15.86 11.58
N SER A 124 21.47 15.26 11.35
CA SER A 124 21.77 13.83 11.61
C SER A 124 21.80 13.46 13.11
N ASN A 125 21.51 14.38 14.01
CA ASN A 125 21.54 14.18 15.46
C ASN A 125 20.17 14.30 16.15
N SER A 126 19.08 14.45 15.42
CA SER A 126 17.77 14.49 16.07
C SER A 126 17.34 13.07 16.52
N GLN A 127 16.93 12.95 17.76
CA GLN A 127 16.27 11.78 18.36
C GLN A 127 15.14 11.21 17.47
N PHE A 128 14.65 11.98 16.50
CA PHE A 128 13.68 11.58 15.47
C PHE A 128 14.16 10.45 14.55
N ALA A 129 15.46 10.27 14.34
CA ALA A 129 15.98 9.18 13.51
C ALA A 129 15.84 7.80 14.18
N ILE A 130 15.80 7.75 15.49
CA ILE A 130 15.66 6.52 16.28
C ILE A 130 14.20 6.05 16.32
N ASN A 131 13.23 6.96 16.16
CA ASN A 131 11.80 6.73 16.39
C ASN A 131 10.97 6.43 15.13
N ASN A 132 11.59 5.96 14.04
CA ASN A 132 10.84 5.66 12.81
C ASN A 132 9.82 4.51 12.95
N GLN A 133 9.99 3.60 13.89
CA GLN A 133 8.97 2.59 14.26
C GLN A 133 7.83 3.22 15.07
N GLN A 134 8.15 4.12 15.97
CA GLN A 134 7.17 4.84 16.81
C GLN A 134 6.17 5.65 15.96
N GLY A 135 6.62 6.31 14.88
CA GLY A 135 5.72 7.05 13.99
C GLY A 135 4.67 6.16 13.31
N THR A 136 5.02 4.95 12.92
CA THR A 136 4.07 3.98 12.32
C THR A 136 3.07 3.50 13.38
N ALA A 137 3.54 3.17 14.58
CA ALA A 137 2.70 2.74 15.69
C ALA A 137 1.69 3.82 16.13
N CYS A 138 2.09 5.09 16.14
CA CYS A 138 1.18 6.21 16.43
C CYS A 138 0.03 6.31 15.41
N PHE A 139 0.30 6.13 14.11
CA PHE A 139 -0.74 6.16 13.10
C PHE A 139 -1.66 4.94 13.16
N ALA A 140 -1.14 3.75 13.50
CA ALA A 140 -1.95 2.56 13.74
C ALA A 140 -2.84 2.73 14.98
N ALA A 141 -2.33 3.34 16.04
CA ALA A 141 -3.12 3.68 17.24
C ALA A 141 -4.22 4.70 16.90
N LEU A 142 -3.91 5.75 16.12
CA LEU A 142 -4.90 6.71 15.64
C LEU A 142 -5.98 6.02 14.78
N ASN A 143 -5.60 5.07 13.91
CA ASN A 143 -6.55 4.27 13.16
C ASN A 143 -7.49 3.52 14.11
N SER A 144 -6.95 2.85 15.13
CA SER A 144 -7.74 2.07 16.09
C SER A 144 -8.77 2.92 16.84
N ILE A 145 -8.48 4.20 17.09
CA ILE A 145 -9.40 5.14 17.78
C ILE A 145 -10.44 5.71 16.80
N ARG A 146 -10.09 5.92 15.54
CA ARG A 146 -10.90 6.65 14.56
C ARG A 146 -11.65 5.76 13.57
N THR A 147 -11.34 4.46 13.51
CA THR A 147 -12.02 3.55 12.58
C THR A 147 -13.50 3.43 12.90
N GLY A 148 -14.34 3.57 11.88
CA GLY A 148 -15.79 3.41 12.00
C GLY A 148 -16.29 2.01 11.57
N ALA A 149 -15.44 1.25 10.88
CA ALA A 149 -15.77 -0.05 10.33
C ALA A 149 -14.50 -0.89 10.20
N VAL A 150 -14.60 -2.19 10.42
CA VAL A 150 -13.49 -3.14 10.30
C VAL A 150 -13.87 -4.22 9.29
N ALA A 151 -13.05 -4.41 8.27
CA ALA A 151 -13.17 -5.54 7.38
C ALA A 151 -12.58 -6.78 8.07
N LEU A 152 -13.41 -7.77 8.37
CA LEU A 152 -13.00 -9.05 8.91
C LEU A 152 -12.91 -10.10 7.80
N MET A 153 -11.78 -10.81 7.74
CA MET A 153 -11.59 -12.04 6.98
C MET A 153 -11.13 -13.12 7.97
N ASP A 154 -12.04 -14.02 8.36
CA ASP A 154 -11.76 -15.12 9.27
C ASP A 154 -11.87 -16.44 8.51
N VAL A 155 -10.74 -16.96 8.03
CA VAL A 155 -10.69 -18.17 7.19
C VAL A 155 -10.72 -19.41 8.07
N PRO A 156 -11.72 -20.30 7.90
CA PRO A 156 -11.79 -21.54 8.66
C PRO A 156 -10.59 -22.45 8.42
N ALA A 157 -10.29 -23.29 9.42
CA ALA A 157 -9.26 -24.32 9.28
C ALA A 157 -9.55 -25.28 8.12
N GLY A 158 -8.49 -25.63 7.37
CA GLY A 158 -8.57 -26.57 6.23
C GLY A 158 -9.30 -26.02 5.00
N LEU A 159 -9.75 -24.76 4.99
CA LEU A 159 -10.40 -24.18 3.81
C LEU A 159 -9.40 -24.07 2.66
N ASN A 160 -9.76 -24.61 1.47
CA ASN A 160 -8.93 -24.63 0.27
C ASN A 160 -7.56 -25.30 0.47
N ASP A 161 -7.43 -26.24 1.40
CA ASP A 161 -6.18 -27.01 1.58
C ASP A 161 -5.79 -27.68 0.25
N GLY A 162 -4.52 -27.52 -0.14
CA GLY A 162 -3.99 -28.03 -1.41
C GLY A 162 -4.44 -27.28 -2.67
N VAL A 163 -5.13 -26.14 -2.54
CA VAL A 163 -5.48 -25.28 -3.67
C VAL A 163 -4.40 -24.22 -3.84
N ASP A 164 -3.69 -24.23 -4.97
CA ASP A 164 -2.59 -23.30 -5.26
C ASP A 164 -3.08 -21.84 -5.39
N GLU A 165 -4.20 -21.62 -6.08
CA GLU A 165 -4.79 -20.29 -6.28
C GLU A 165 -6.26 -20.26 -5.82
N PRO A 166 -6.53 -20.04 -4.52
CA PRO A 166 -7.89 -19.88 -4.04
C PRO A 166 -8.51 -18.57 -4.54
N LYS A 167 -9.84 -18.56 -4.73
CA LYS A 167 -10.55 -17.32 -5.08
C LYS A 167 -10.27 -16.25 -4.04
N PRO A 168 -9.87 -15.03 -4.47
CA PRO A 168 -9.49 -13.99 -3.53
C PRO A 168 -10.69 -13.41 -2.78
N VAL A 169 -10.44 -12.98 -1.56
CA VAL A 169 -11.23 -11.97 -0.85
C VAL A 169 -10.76 -10.61 -1.30
N VAL A 170 -11.67 -9.77 -1.76
CA VAL A 170 -11.34 -8.44 -2.29
C VAL A 170 -11.85 -7.36 -1.36
N ILE A 171 -10.98 -6.47 -0.89
CA ILE A 171 -11.33 -5.31 -0.07
C ILE A 171 -10.93 -4.07 -0.85
N ILE A 172 -11.94 -3.26 -1.22
CA ILE A 172 -11.75 -2.06 -2.02
C ILE A 172 -12.04 -0.83 -1.16
N ASN A 173 -11.05 0.05 -1.03
CA ASN A 173 -11.16 1.34 -0.37
C ASN A 173 -11.20 2.44 -1.45
N GLY A 174 -12.38 2.89 -1.80
CA GLY A 174 -12.61 3.97 -2.75
C GLY A 174 -12.58 5.33 -2.06
N GLN A 175 -11.92 6.31 -2.68
CA GLN A 175 -11.88 7.68 -2.19
C GLN A 175 -12.54 8.61 -3.18
N THR A 176 -13.44 9.44 -2.69
CA THR A 176 -14.05 10.49 -3.50
C THR A 176 -13.38 11.84 -3.26
N ALA A 177 -13.65 12.80 -4.14
CA ALA A 177 -13.19 14.16 -3.93
C ALA A 177 -13.82 14.81 -2.69
N ASN A 178 -15.01 14.36 -2.29
CA ASN A 178 -15.79 14.90 -1.17
C ASN A 178 -15.59 14.15 0.15
N MET A 179 -14.53 13.36 0.27
CA MET A 179 -14.25 12.55 1.44
C MET A 179 -14.46 13.32 2.75
N GLY A 180 -15.47 12.90 3.53
CA GLY A 180 -15.67 13.30 4.93
C GLY A 180 -15.98 14.76 5.23
N CYS A 181 -16.31 15.59 4.24
CA CYS A 181 -16.60 16.98 4.48
C CYS A 181 -18.08 17.19 4.84
N SER A 182 -18.37 17.52 6.10
CA SER A 182 -19.48 18.41 6.40
C SER A 182 -19.14 19.80 5.83
N ASP A 183 -20.14 20.57 5.38
CA ASP A 183 -19.94 21.89 4.75
C ASP A 183 -19.17 22.89 5.64
N ASP A 184 -19.00 22.59 6.91
CA ASP A 184 -18.31 23.42 7.92
C ASP A 184 -16.80 23.09 8.10
N GLU A 185 -16.29 21.94 7.63
CA GLU A 185 -14.87 21.57 7.78
C GLU A 185 -14.03 22.08 6.60
N LYS A 186 -13.40 23.23 6.81
CA LYS A 186 -12.50 23.86 5.83
C LYS A 186 -11.12 23.19 5.70
N ASP A 187 -10.76 22.27 6.59
CA ASP A 187 -9.35 21.91 6.85
C ASP A 187 -8.86 20.56 6.30
N GLY A 188 -9.67 19.81 5.59
CA GLY A 188 -9.25 18.52 5.03
C GLY A 188 -10.07 17.34 5.57
N ALA A 189 -9.91 16.19 4.91
CA ALA A 189 -10.67 14.98 5.22
C ALA A 189 -9.76 13.82 5.54
N SER A 190 -10.20 12.94 6.44
CA SER A 190 -9.46 11.72 6.77
C SER A 190 -10.36 10.49 6.75
N CYS A 191 -9.81 9.36 6.30
CA CYS A 191 -10.42 8.05 6.49
C CYS A 191 -9.41 7.08 7.12
N HIS A 192 -9.93 6.14 7.89
CA HIS A 192 -9.16 5.21 8.68
C HIS A 192 -9.62 3.77 8.43
N PRO A 193 -9.34 3.21 7.23
CA PRO A 193 -9.68 1.82 6.91
C PRO A 193 -8.96 0.86 7.85
N ARG A 194 -9.66 -0.19 8.29
CA ARG A 194 -9.07 -1.23 9.13
C ARG A 194 -9.44 -2.61 8.61
N ILE A 195 -8.45 -3.50 8.60
CA ILE A 195 -8.61 -4.87 8.13
C ILE A 195 -8.01 -5.80 9.18
N LEU A 196 -8.75 -6.86 9.52
CA LEU A 196 -8.26 -8.00 10.26
C LEU A 196 -8.45 -9.26 9.42
N ALA A 197 -7.35 -9.95 9.11
CA ALA A 197 -7.36 -11.21 8.40
C ALA A 197 -6.75 -12.32 9.28
N ILE A 198 -7.47 -13.42 9.43
CA ILE A 198 -7.02 -14.61 10.18
C ILE A 198 -7.05 -15.78 9.21
N ALA A 199 -5.90 -16.38 8.93
CA ALA A 199 -5.81 -17.62 8.16
C ALA A 199 -5.81 -18.81 9.11
N GLY A 200 -6.90 -19.57 9.08
CA GLY A 200 -7.11 -20.76 9.93
C GLY A 200 -6.09 -21.86 9.65
N GLU A 201 -5.94 -22.78 10.57
CA GLU A 201 -4.95 -23.87 10.50
C GLU A 201 -5.11 -24.69 9.21
N GLY A 202 -4.02 -24.90 8.46
CA GLY A 202 -4.01 -25.67 7.20
C GLY A 202 -4.82 -25.04 6.06
N SER A 203 -5.24 -23.78 6.18
CA SER A 203 -6.00 -23.12 5.12
C SER A 203 -5.12 -22.51 4.04
N SER A 204 -5.65 -22.40 2.81
CA SER A 204 -5.07 -21.61 1.73
C SER A 204 -6.02 -20.45 1.37
N SER A 205 -5.52 -19.22 1.38
CA SER A 205 -6.36 -18.04 1.18
C SER A 205 -5.65 -16.92 0.44
N SER A 206 -6.42 -16.03 -0.17
CA SER A 206 -5.91 -14.90 -0.91
C SER A 206 -6.70 -13.64 -0.53
N LEU A 207 -5.96 -12.58 -0.16
CA LEU A 207 -6.49 -11.26 0.16
C LEU A 207 -6.01 -10.26 -0.88
N VAL A 208 -6.92 -9.53 -1.47
CA VAL A 208 -6.64 -8.38 -2.35
C VAL A 208 -7.15 -7.13 -1.67
N GLN A 209 -6.23 -6.25 -1.30
CA GLN A 209 -6.52 -4.96 -0.71
C GLN A 209 -6.19 -3.87 -1.71
N SER A 210 -7.15 -3.03 -2.06
CA SER A 210 -6.96 -1.99 -3.06
C SER A 210 -7.45 -0.63 -2.57
N TYR A 211 -6.65 0.39 -2.83
CA TYR A 211 -6.99 1.81 -2.63
C TYR A 211 -7.08 2.50 -3.97
N ILE A 212 -8.23 3.11 -4.26
CA ILE A 212 -8.48 3.77 -5.55
C ILE A 212 -9.11 5.15 -5.38
N ASP A 213 -8.91 6.00 -6.37
CA ASP A 213 -9.62 7.27 -6.50
C ASP A 213 -10.88 7.08 -7.37
N LEU A 214 -12.04 7.40 -6.82
CA LEU A 214 -13.34 7.32 -7.52
C LEU A 214 -13.71 8.61 -8.25
N GLY A 215 -12.82 9.60 -8.23
CA GLY A 215 -13.05 10.90 -8.85
C GLY A 215 -14.00 11.79 -8.04
N GLY A 216 -14.30 12.95 -8.58
CA GLY A 216 -15.20 13.95 -7.99
C GLY A 216 -15.34 15.17 -8.89
N THR A 217 -16.12 16.16 -8.46
CA THR A 217 -16.22 17.43 -9.17
C THR A 217 -14.93 18.25 -9.02
N ASP A 218 -14.57 19.01 -10.05
CA ASP A 218 -13.32 19.77 -10.16
C ASP A 218 -13.02 20.68 -8.95
N ASP A 219 -14.04 21.19 -8.27
CA ASP A 219 -13.89 22.06 -7.10
C ASP A 219 -13.36 21.37 -5.84
N ALA A 220 -13.50 20.04 -5.76
CA ALA A 220 -13.06 19.25 -4.60
C ALA A 220 -11.60 18.79 -4.69
N VAL A 221 -10.93 18.99 -5.81
CA VAL A 221 -9.52 18.56 -6.06
C VAL A 221 -8.53 19.28 -5.14
N ASN A 222 -8.93 20.37 -4.51
CA ASN A 222 -8.05 21.24 -3.71
C ASN A 222 -7.97 20.92 -2.21
N LYS A 223 -8.75 19.96 -1.69
CA LYS A 223 -8.73 19.64 -0.25
C LYS A 223 -7.64 18.61 0.08
N ALA A 224 -6.98 18.79 1.22
CA ALA A 224 -6.03 17.82 1.73
C ALA A 224 -6.75 16.55 2.18
N LYS A 225 -6.23 15.38 1.81
CA LYS A 225 -6.79 14.08 2.17
C LYS A 225 -5.76 13.25 2.92
N LEU A 226 -6.18 12.66 4.04
CA LEU A 226 -5.40 11.66 4.76
C LEU A 226 -6.12 10.32 4.69
N ASN A 227 -5.45 9.34 4.12
CA ASN A 227 -5.82 7.95 4.23
C ASN A 227 -4.85 7.26 5.18
N ASN A 228 -5.34 6.74 6.29
CA ASN A 228 -4.55 6.09 7.32
C ASN A 228 -5.08 4.68 7.57
N GLY A 229 -4.58 3.72 6.78
CA GLY A 229 -4.95 2.31 6.86
C GLY A 229 -4.17 1.52 7.91
N PHE A 230 -4.82 0.52 8.49
CA PHE A 230 -4.17 -0.46 9.36
C PHE A 230 -4.69 -1.87 9.05
N THR A 231 -3.79 -2.73 8.61
CA THR A 231 -4.08 -4.13 8.24
C THR A 231 -3.33 -5.07 9.18
N GLN A 232 -4.06 -5.95 9.86
CA GLN A 232 -3.52 -6.98 10.74
C GLN A 232 -3.79 -8.35 10.15
N ILE A 233 -2.74 -9.18 10.11
CA ILE A 233 -2.79 -10.51 9.52
C ILE A 233 -2.20 -11.53 10.49
N TYR A 234 -2.98 -12.57 10.78
CA TYR A 234 -2.56 -13.69 11.62
C TYR A 234 -2.62 -14.99 10.84
N ILE A 235 -1.51 -15.72 10.82
CA ILE A 235 -1.37 -16.96 10.06
C ILE A 235 -1.11 -18.10 11.03
N LYS A 236 -2.06 -19.06 11.06
CA LYS A 236 -2.00 -20.24 11.93
C LYS A 236 -1.14 -21.34 11.31
N LYS A 237 -1.01 -22.46 12.03
CA LYS A 237 -0.17 -23.60 11.65
C LYS A 237 -0.51 -24.12 10.26
N GLY A 238 0.51 -24.27 9.41
CA GLY A 238 0.37 -24.80 8.04
C GLY A 238 -0.50 -23.94 7.11
N ALA A 239 -0.97 -22.77 7.57
CA ALA A 239 -1.78 -21.90 6.72
C ALA A 239 -0.93 -21.13 5.72
N ASN A 240 -1.50 -20.90 4.54
CA ASN A 240 -0.91 -20.13 3.47
C ASN A 240 -1.80 -18.92 3.12
N LEU A 241 -1.25 -17.71 3.19
CA LEU A 241 -1.97 -16.50 2.81
C LEU A 241 -1.17 -15.69 1.80
N THR A 242 -1.80 -15.47 0.63
CA THR A 242 -1.29 -14.56 -0.40
C THR A 242 -1.98 -13.21 -0.27
N HIS A 243 -1.22 -12.14 -0.14
CA HIS A 243 -1.72 -10.78 0.02
C HIS A 243 -1.26 -9.88 -1.12
N ALA A 244 -2.18 -9.40 -1.93
CA ALA A 244 -1.93 -8.36 -2.92
C ALA A 244 -2.44 -7.01 -2.40
N TYR A 245 -1.52 -6.09 -2.18
CA TYR A 245 -1.80 -4.72 -1.78
C TYR A 245 -1.55 -3.77 -2.94
N LEU A 246 -2.55 -2.98 -3.30
CA LEU A 246 -2.54 -2.09 -4.47
C LEU A 246 -2.91 -0.67 -4.05
N GLU A 247 -1.96 0.26 -4.09
CA GLU A 247 -2.18 1.66 -3.76
C GLU A 247 -2.17 2.52 -5.02
N GLU A 248 -3.30 3.15 -5.32
CA GLU A 248 -3.52 4.03 -6.48
C GLU A 248 -4.26 5.31 -6.07
N THR A 249 -3.99 5.83 -4.88
CA THR A 249 -4.63 7.04 -4.36
C THR A 249 -4.06 8.29 -5.03
N GLY A 250 -4.87 8.97 -5.79
CA GLY A 250 -4.54 10.29 -6.36
C GLY A 250 -4.48 10.33 -7.87
N GLY A 251 -5.60 10.18 -8.53
CA GLY A 251 -5.88 10.51 -9.92
C GLY A 251 -4.80 10.18 -10.98
N ILE A 252 -5.19 9.95 -12.19
CA ILE A 252 -4.26 9.89 -13.32
C ILE A 252 -3.77 11.32 -13.55
N VAL A 253 -2.52 11.63 -13.20
CA VAL A 253 -1.89 12.86 -13.69
C VAL A 253 -1.76 12.72 -15.19
N THR A 254 -2.66 13.33 -15.94
CA THR A 254 -2.45 13.52 -17.38
C THR A 254 -1.26 14.47 -17.55
N PRO A 255 -0.14 14.04 -18.17
CA PRO A 255 0.91 14.96 -18.54
C PRO A 255 0.32 15.91 -19.59
N GLY A 256 0.25 17.22 -19.30
CA GLY A 256 -0.04 18.21 -20.32
C GLY A 256 -1.39 18.92 -20.28
N VAL A 257 -2.10 18.96 -19.15
CA VAL A 257 -3.03 20.07 -18.91
C VAL A 257 -2.28 21.08 -18.04
N GLU A 258 -1.29 21.71 -18.60
CA GLU A 258 -0.96 23.08 -18.26
C GLU A 258 -2.23 23.89 -18.58
N GLY A 259 -2.71 24.62 -17.55
CA GLY A 259 -3.93 25.40 -17.68
C GLY A 259 -3.97 26.18 -18.98
N SER A 260 -5.10 26.09 -19.64
CA SER A 260 -5.45 26.70 -20.91
C SER A 260 -4.93 28.11 -21.09
N SER A 261 -4.32 28.34 -22.25
CA SER A 261 -4.26 29.61 -23.01
C SER A 261 -3.91 30.87 -22.21
N GLY A 262 -2.64 31.12 -22.12
CA GLY A 262 -2.11 32.48 -21.96
C GLY A 262 -0.87 32.62 -22.83
N ASN A 263 -0.94 33.48 -23.82
CA ASN A 263 0.06 33.85 -24.79
C ASN A 263 1.52 33.59 -24.39
N GLU A 264 2.21 32.82 -25.23
CA GLU A 264 3.68 32.83 -25.32
C GLU A 264 4.12 34.26 -25.66
N ASP A 265 4.48 35.03 -24.66
CA ASP A 265 5.47 36.10 -24.72
C ASP A 265 5.52 36.81 -23.35
N GLN A 266 6.33 36.27 -22.45
CA GLN A 266 7.03 37.07 -21.45
C GLN A 266 8.04 36.16 -20.71
N SER A 267 9.31 36.32 -21.04
CA SER A 267 10.45 35.88 -20.19
C SER A 267 10.41 36.64 -18.87
N SER A 268 9.58 36.23 -17.94
CA SER A 268 9.66 36.70 -16.57
C SER A 268 10.42 35.64 -15.76
N THR A 269 11.54 36.01 -15.22
CA THR A 269 12.29 35.30 -14.18
C THR A 269 11.38 35.17 -12.97
N ILE A 270 10.59 34.12 -12.93
CA ILE A 270 9.76 33.80 -11.75
C ILE A 270 10.71 33.35 -10.65
N ASP A 271 10.68 34.04 -9.50
CA ASP A 271 11.43 33.69 -8.32
C ASP A 271 11.20 32.22 -7.96
N PRO A 272 12.24 31.40 -7.76
CA PRO A 272 12.10 30.00 -7.34
C PRO A 272 11.22 29.81 -6.09
N ARG A 273 11.09 30.84 -5.23
CA ARG A 273 10.22 30.84 -4.05
C ARG A 273 8.75 30.99 -4.39
N GLU A 274 8.40 31.74 -5.44
CA GLU A 274 7.03 31.81 -5.95
C GLU A 274 6.59 30.52 -6.67
N MET A 275 7.54 29.84 -7.31
CA MET A 275 7.29 28.50 -7.85
C MET A 275 6.99 27.47 -6.75
N GLU A 276 7.54 27.64 -5.57
CA GLU A 276 7.31 26.75 -4.44
C GLU A 276 5.93 26.96 -3.79
N SER A 277 5.43 28.19 -3.78
CA SER A 277 4.08 28.52 -3.29
C SER A 277 2.96 28.15 -4.26
N LYS A 278 3.26 28.05 -5.56
CA LYS A 278 2.31 27.65 -6.63
C LYS A 278 2.37 26.15 -6.98
N ARG A 279 3.21 25.35 -6.32
CA ARG A 279 3.13 23.89 -6.46
C ARG A 279 1.74 23.45 -6.00
N PRO A 280 0.99 22.68 -6.80
CA PRO A 280 -0.17 21.98 -6.27
C PRO A 280 0.36 21.20 -5.06
N ALA A 281 -0.03 21.64 -3.87
CA ALA A 281 0.50 21.12 -2.64
C ALA A 281 0.34 19.60 -2.71
N LEU A 282 1.36 18.86 -2.24
CA LEU A 282 1.27 17.42 -2.01
C LEU A 282 0.25 17.19 -0.89
N ARG A 283 -1.03 17.40 -1.21
CA ARG A 283 -2.13 17.49 -0.24
C ARG A 283 -2.66 16.14 0.17
N ASN A 284 -2.46 15.14 -0.69
CA ASN A 284 -2.90 13.79 -0.40
C ASN A 284 -1.81 13.02 0.30
N THR A 285 -2.15 12.44 1.44
CA THR A 285 -1.24 11.58 2.21
C THR A 285 -1.90 10.23 2.40
N HIS A 286 -1.21 9.19 1.94
CA HIS A 286 -1.57 7.81 2.17
C HIS A 286 -0.58 7.17 3.14
N LEU A 287 -1.09 6.62 4.23
CA LEU A 287 -0.34 5.89 5.22
C LEU A 287 -0.96 4.50 5.36
N GLU A 288 -0.16 3.48 5.27
CA GLU A 288 -0.59 2.10 5.54
C GLU A 288 0.38 1.44 6.50
N CYS A 289 -0.17 0.82 7.53
CA CYS A 289 0.53 -0.08 8.41
C CYS A 289 0.00 -1.50 8.19
N ILE A 290 0.87 -2.42 7.80
CA ILE A 290 0.55 -3.84 7.64
C ILE A 290 1.35 -4.60 8.69
N ASP A 291 0.66 -5.25 9.63
CA ASP A 291 1.26 -6.02 10.71
C ASP A 291 0.90 -7.50 10.57
N VAL A 292 1.91 -8.34 10.34
CA VAL A 292 1.75 -9.75 10.00
C VAL A 292 2.40 -10.62 11.06
N HIS A 293 1.63 -11.54 11.61
CA HIS A 293 2.10 -12.52 12.57
C HIS A 293 1.96 -13.93 11.99
N VAL A 294 3.08 -14.55 11.63
CA VAL A 294 3.11 -15.99 11.31
C VAL A 294 3.26 -16.73 12.63
N ALA A 295 2.09 -16.99 13.26
CA ALA A 295 1.97 -17.50 14.63
C ALA A 295 1.82 -19.03 14.70
N GLY A 296 1.84 -19.71 13.56
CA GLY A 296 1.79 -21.18 13.47
C GLY A 296 3.02 -21.78 12.82
N ASP A 297 3.37 -23.01 13.21
CA ASP A 297 4.46 -23.77 12.60
C ASP A 297 4.17 -23.94 11.09
N ASP A 298 5.19 -23.83 10.24
CA ASP A 298 5.11 -23.93 8.78
C ASP A 298 4.11 -22.97 8.11
N GLY A 299 3.66 -21.94 8.81
CA GLY A 299 2.80 -20.88 8.27
C GLY A 299 3.53 -20.09 7.18
N ARG A 300 2.81 -19.68 6.13
CA ARG A 300 3.37 -18.98 4.96
C ARG A 300 2.65 -17.69 4.66
N TYR A 301 3.41 -16.64 4.47
CA TYR A 301 2.93 -15.34 4.01
C TYR A 301 3.61 -14.93 2.72
N THR A 302 2.84 -14.69 1.68
CA THR A 302 3.34 -14.14 0.42
C THR A 302 2.67 -12.82 0.13
N ALA A 303 3.44 -11.76 -0.07
CA ALA A 303 2.90 -10.44 -0.35
C ALA A 303 3.40 -9.87 -1.67
N ALA A 304 2.48 -9.24 -2.41
CA ALA A 304 2.77 -8.32 -3.50
C ALA A 304 2.31 -6.92 -3.10
N ILE A 305 3.25 -6.02 -2.81
CA ILE A 305 2.98 -4.65 -2.34
C ILE A 305 3.26 -3.68 -3.47
N MET A 306 2.22 -3.12 -4.06
CA MET A 306 2.33 -2.26 -5.24
C MET A 306 1.86 -0.84 -4.95
N GLY A 307 2.80 0.09 -4.86
CA GLY A 307 2.57 1.53 -4.83
C GLY A 307 2.64 2.09 -6.24
N LEU A 308 1.49 2.22 -6.89
CA LEU A 308 1.40 2.75 -8.26
C LEU A 308 1.21 4.26 -8.27
N GLY A 309 1.17 4.84 -7.08
CA GLY A 309 1.28 6.26 -6.81
C GLY A 309 0.17 7.14 -7.39
N GLY A 310 0.09 8.31 -6.85
CA GLY A 310 -0.77 9.41 -7.26
C GLY A 310 -0.12 10.74 -6.92
N ASN A 311 -0.88 11.82 -6.87
CA ASN A 311 -0.39 13.14 -6.46
C ASN A 311 -0.28 13.21 -4.93
N GLY A 312 0.90 13.01 -4.37
CA GLY A 312 1.02 13.22 -2.93
C GLY A 312 2.17 12.48 -2.25
N ARG A 313 1.94 12.15 -1.00
CA ARG A 313 2.86 11.38 -0.17
C ARG A 313 2.25 10.01 0.11
N SER A 314 3.05 8.97 -0.03
CA SER A 314 2.66 7.60 0.33
C SER A 314 3.71 7.00 1.26
N ARG A 315 3.26 6.38 2.35
CA ARG A 315 4.10 5.55 3.21
C ARG A 315 3.41 4.23 3.45
N ILE A 316 4.08 3.17 3.06
CA ILE A 316 3.66 1.78 3.31
C ILE A 316 4.67 1.19 4.28
N SER A 317 4.21 0.76 5.45
CA SER A 317 5.02 0.13 6.49
C SER A 317 4.51 -1.29 6.72
N LEU A 318 5.32 -2.30 6.40
CA LEU A 318 5.00 -3.71 6.63
C LEU A 318 5.95 -4.31 7.64
N SER A 319 5.40 -4.90 8.70
CA SER A 319 6.13 -5.71 9.66
C SER A 319 5.66 -7.16 9.57
N ALA A 320 6.58 -8.11 9.43
CA ALA A 320 6.27 -9.54 9.41
C ALA A 320 7.09 -10.26 10.49
N SER A 321 6.42 -10.78 11.49
CA SER A 321 7.02 -11.52 12.61
C SER A 321 6.84 -13.01 12.42
N LEU A 322 7.96 -13.74 12.25
CA LEU A 322 8.03 -15.20 12.08
C LEU A 322 8.25 -15.86 13.44
N LEU A 323 7.13 -16.16 14.11
CA LEU A 323 7.10 -16.49 15.53
C LEU A 323 7.27 -17.99 15.81
N ARG A 324 7.17 -18.84 14.79
CA ARG A 324 7.13 -20.30 14.96
C ARG A 324 8.08 -21.00 13.98
N PRO A 325 8.55 -22.20 14.33
CA PRO A 325 9.45 -22.97 13.47
C PRO A 325 8.90 -23.21 12.06
N GLY A 326 9.76 -23.13 11.04
CA GLY A 326 9.40 -23.35 9.65
C GLY A 326 8.58 -22.21 9.01
N ALA A 327 8.25 -21.16 9.77
CA ALA A 327 7.51 -20.02 9.23
C ALA A 327 8.25 -19.33 8.08
N HIS A 328 7.49 -18.91 7.06
CA HIS A 328 8.02 -18.33 5.84
C HIS A 328 7.35 -16.99 5.49
N ALA A 329 8.15 -16.02 5.01
CA ALA A 329 7.66 -14.77 4.45
C ALA A 329 8.31 -14.44 3.11
N SER A 330 7.49 -14.18 2.08
CA SER A 330 7.95 -13.69 0.77
C SER A 330 7.33 -12.31 0.49
N LEU A 331 8.16 -11.27 0.42
CA LEU A 331 7.72 -9.89 0.21
C LEU A 331 8.19 -9.39 -1.16
N ASN A 332 7.26 -9.10 -2.06
CA ASN A 332 7.52 -8.57 -3.39
C ASN A 332 6.95 -7.16 -3.49
N GLY A 333 7.82 -6.15 -3.44
CA GLY A 333 7.45 -4.74 -3.48
C GLY A 333 7.72 -4.11 -4.84
N PHE A 334 6.79 -3.29 -5.32
CA PHE A 334 6.98 -2.43 -6.48
C PHE A 334 6.45 -1.02 -6.20
N VAL A 335 7.25 0.00 -6.53
CA VAL A 335 6.86 1.40 -6.44
C VAL A 335 7.12 2.09 -7.76
N LEU A 336 6.09 2.73 -8.30
CA LEU A 336 6.19 3.64 -9.44
C LEU A 336 5.90 5.07 -8.96
N ALA A 337 6.91 5.92 -8.98
CA ALA A 337 6.77 7.31 -8.56
C ALA A 337 7.14 8.27 -9.71
N GLY A 338 6.30 9.27 -9.94
CA GLY A 338 6.48 10.28 -10.97
C GLY A 338 6.15 11.70 -10.50
N GLY A 339 6.30 12.69 -11.38
CA GLY A 339 6.01 14.09 -11.05
C GLY A 339 6.84 14.59 -9.86
N ALA A 340 6.18 15.00 -8.77
CA ALA A 340 6.80 15.47 -7.52
C ALA A 340 6.42 14.59 -6.31
N GLN A 341 6.03 13.35 -6.54
CA GLN A 341 5.61 12.41 -5.51
C GLN A 341 6.72 12.10 -4.51
N ARG A 342 6.30 11.75 -3.28
CA ARG A 342 7.20 11.24 -2.25
C ARG A 342 6.66 9.92 -1.74
N THR A 343 7.40 8.86 -1.98
CA THR A 343 7.02 7.50 -1.55
C THR A 343 8.03 6.97 -0.55
N GLU A 344 7.55 6.30 0.47
CA GLU A 344 8.39 5.60 1.44
C GLU A 344 7.83 4.20 1.67
N THR A 345 8.65 3.19 1.44
CA THR A 345 8.35 1.80 1.78
C THR A 345 9.27 1.37 2.91
N LYS A 346 8.68 0.95 4.01
CA LYS A 346 9.39 0.39 5.17
C LYS A 346 8.98 -1.06 5.32
N THR A 347 9.95 -1.93 5.46
CA THR A 347 9.70 -3.33 5.77
C THR A 347 10.54 -3.74 6.98
N ASN A 348 9.96 -4.55 7.85
CA ASN A 348 10.64 -5.17 8.96
C ASN A 348 10.29 -6.66 8.98
N ILE A 349 11.27 -7.53 8.76
CA ILE A 349 11.09 -8.97 8.89
C ILE A 349 11.82 -9.40 10.17
N HIS A 350 11.07 -9.98 11.09
CA HIS A 350 11.56 -10.39 12.39
C HIS A 350 11.53 -11.91 12.52
N HIS A 351 12.67 -12.53 12.47
CA HIS A 351 12.86 -13.96 12.68
C HIS A 351 13.04 -14.23 14.17
N VAL A 352 12.09 -14.94 14.77
CA VAL A 352 12.09 -15.25 16.21
C VAL A 352 12.35 -16.73 16.48
N ALA A 353 11.83 -17.61 15.62
CA ALA A 353 11.92 -19.05 15.79
C ALA A 353 12.94 -19.69 14.83
N GLN A 354 13.39 -20.89 15.19
CA GLN A 354 14.36 -21.67 14.42
C GLN A 354 13.82 -22.11 13.05
N GLY A 355 14.71 -22.17 12.03
CA GLY A 355 14.39 -22.71 10.70
C GLY A 355 13.44 -21.82 9.90
N THR A 356 13.31 -20.54 10.27
CA THR A 356 12.45 -19.59 9.55
C THR A 356 13.14 -19.08 8.30
N THR A 357 12.36 -18.78 7.27
CA THR A 357 12.91 -18.32 5.99
C THR A 357 12.21 -17.06 5.49
N SER A 358 12.97 -16.17 4.84
CA SER A 358 12.36 -15.02 4.19
C SER A 358 13.06 -14.62 2.90
N GLN A 359 12.26 -14.14 1.94
CA GLN A 359 12.75 -13.55 0.71
C GLN A 359 12.09 -12.20 0.49
N GLN A 360 12.87 -11.16 0.31
CA GLN A 360 12.37 -9.84 0.01
C GLN A 360 12.95 -9.29 -1.28
N THR A 361 12.08 -8.88 -2.19
CA THR A 361 12.46 -8.16 -3.41
C THR A 361 11.72 -6.83 -3.45
N GLN A 362 12.46 -5.71 -3.50
CA GLN A 362 11.89 -4.39 -3.67
C GLN A 362 12.35 -3.81 -5.00
N ARG A 363 11.41 -3.39 -5.83
CA ARG A 363 11.66 -2.75 -7.12
C ARG A 363 11.07 -1.35 -7.16
N ASN A 364 11.82 -0.37 -7.63
CA ASN A 364 11.34 0.99 -7.72
C ASN A 364 11.63 1.55 -9.12
N MET A 365 10.69 2.30 -9.66
CA MET A 365 10.86 3.15 -10.83
C MET A 365 10.53 4.58 -10.45
N VAL A 366 11.48 5.50 -10.61
CA VAL A 366 11.34 6.86 -10.13
C VAL A 366 11.66 7.85 -11.25
N GLY A 367 10.66 8.64 -11.63
CA GLY A 367 10.76 9.63 -12.71
C GLY A 367 10.42 11.05 -12.27
N GLY A 368 10.58 12.01 -13.17
CA GLY A 368 10.30 13.41 -12.92
C GLY A 368 11.20 14.02 -11.83
N ARG A 369 10.61 14.54 -10.78
CA ARG A 369 11.25 15.08 -9.56
C ARG A 369 10.83 14.28 -8.32
N ALA A 370 10.31 13.11 -8.54
CA ALA A 370 9.83 12.24 -7.46
C ALA A 370 10.98 11.76 -6.59
N THR A 371 10.61 11.43 -5.36
CA THR A 371 11.51 10.90 -4.36
C THR A 371 10.96 9.59 -3.82
N SER A 372 11.76 8.53 -3.84
CA SER A 372 11.40 7.24 -3.26
C SER A 372 12.41 6.83 -2.19
N SER A 373 11.93 6.32 -1.07
CA SER A 373 12.77 5.76 -0.02
C SER A 373 12.33 4.33 0.29
N PHE A 374 13.29 3.43 0.26
CA PHE A 374 13.12 2.05 0.73
C PHE A 374 14.00 1.82 1.96
N ARG A 375 13.39 1.35 3.04
CA ARG A 375 14.08 0.93 4.26
C ARG A 375 13.65 -0.47 4.63
N GLY A 376 14.52 -1.45 4.38
CA GLY A 376 14.27 -2.84 4.68
C GLY A 376 15.13 -3.29 5.84
N ARG A 377 14.52 -3.73 6.95
CA ARG A 377 15.20 -4.31 8.09
C ARG A 377 14.89 -5.78 8.18
N ILE A 378 15.93 -6.59 8.38
CA ILE A 378 15.80 -8.00 8.76
C ILE A 378 16.47 -8.15 10.12
N ARG A 379 15.71 -8.62 11.10
CA ARG A 379 16.21 -8.92 12.44
C ARG A 379 16.11 -10.42 12.70
N VAL A 380 17.21 -11.02 13.17
CA VAL A 380 17.30 -12.45 13.48
C VAL A 380 17.70 -12.60 14.95
N GLU A 381 16.78 -13.10 15.77
CA GLU A 381 17.01 -13.32 17.21
C GLU A 381 17.95 -14.49 17.45
N GLN A 382 18.54 -14.57 18.64
CA GLN A 382 19.41 -15.67 19.04
C GLN A 382 18.73 -17.04 18.95
N SER A 383 17.43 -17.11 19.18
CA SER A 383 16.60 -18.33 19.05
C SER A 383 16.36 -18.76 17.60
N ALA A 384 16.54 -17.85 16.62
CA ALA A 384 16.24 -18.08 15.21
C ALA A 384 17.43 -18.70 14.46
N GLN A 385 18.01 -19.77 15.00
CA GLN A 385 19.06 -20.53 14.34
C GLN A 385 18.54 -21.17 13.04
N GLN A 386 19.41 -21.42 12.09
CA GLN A 386 19.10 -21.98 10.77
C GLN A 386 18.15 -21.13 9.94
N THR A 387 18.13 -19.81 10.20
CA THR A 387 17.41 -18.85 9.36
C THR A 387 18.11 -18.72 8.00
N ASP A 388 17.29 -18.72 6.92
CA ASP A 388 17.74 -18.36 5.57
C ASP A 388 16.95 -17.15 5.10
N SER A 389 17.65 -16.02 4.90
CA SER A 389 17.01 -14.74 4.58
C SER A 389 17.76 -13.99 3.47
N GLY A 390 16.98 -13.54 2.45
CA GLY A 390 17.51 -12.75 1.35
C GLY A 390 16.73 -11.44 1.17
N GLN A 391 17.46 -10.33 0.97
CA GLN A 391 16.86 -9.04 0.66
C GLN A 391 17.53 -8.42 -0.56
N LEU A 392 16.73 -8.04 -1.57
CA LEU A 392 17.20 -7.38 -2.77
C LEU A 392 16.39 -6.13 -3.07
N SER A 393 17.08 -5.01 -3.23
CA SER A 393 16.47 -3.75 -3.69
C SER A 393 17.05 -3.35 -5.04
N ARG A 394 16.19 -3.12 -6.03
CA ARG A 394 16.58 -2.63 -7.36
C ARG A 394 15.78 -1.39 -7.72
N THR A 395 16.47 -0.34 -8.16
CA THR A 395 15.81 0.91 -8.56
C THR A 395 16.30 1.35 -9.92
N ILE A 396 15.33 1.73 -10.77
CA ILE A 396 15.57 2.39 -12.05
C ILE A 396 15.21 3.87 -11.92
N LEU A 397 16.17 4.76 -12.21
CA LEU A 397 15.95 6.20 -12.29
C LEU A 397 15.60 6.57 -13.73
N LEU A 398 14.39 7.11 -13.92
CA LEU A 398 13.87 7.49 -15.25
C LEU A 398 14.18 8.95 -15.62
N SER A 399 14.76 9.73 -14.69
CA SER A 399 15.12 11.12 -14.92
C SER A 399 16.24 11.59 -13.97
N GLU A 400 17.02 12.59 -14.38
CA GLU A 400 18.14 13.16 -13.62
C GLU A 400 17.71 13.82 -12.29
N LYS A 401 16.46 14.28 -12.17
CA LYS A 401 15.95 14.95 -10.97
C LYS A 401 15.27 13.99 -10.00
N ALA A 402 15.06 12.74 -10.40
CA ALA A 402 14.54 11.70 -9.52
C ALA A 402 15.57 11.35 -8.44
N ARG A 403 15.07 11.02 -7.25
CA ARG A 403 15.93 10.65 -6.12
C ARG A 403 15.45 9.37 -5.46
N VAL A 404 16.39 8.55 -5.04
CA VAL A 404 16.09 7.33 -4.28
C VAL A 404 17.06 7.17 -3.11
N TRP A 405 16.55 6.64 -2.02
CA TRP A 405 17.33 6.13 -0.91
C TRP A 405 16.96 4.67 -0.68
N ALA A 406 17.90 3.77 -0.91
CA ALA A 406 17.76 2.34 -0.62
C ALA A 406 18.65 2.01 0.58
N VAL A 407 18.03 1.67 1.71
CA VAL A 407 18.72 1.43 2.99
C VAL A 407 18.33 0.04 3.50
N PRO A 408 18.94 -1.04 2.98
CA PRO A 408 18.80 -2.35 3.58
C PRO A 408 19.61 -2.42 4.89
N SER A 409 19.07 -3.12 5.89
CA SER A 409 19.70 -3.31 7.21
C SER A 409 19.52 -4.73 7.69
N LEU A 410 20.61 -5.35 8.12
CA LEU A 410 20.63 -6.67 8.77
C LEU A 410 21.04 -6.51 10.23
N GLU A 411 20.25 -7.06 11.14
CA GLU A 411 20.54 -7.16 12.55
C GLU A 411 20.49 -8.63 12.96
N ILE A 412 21.66 -9.27 12.94
CA ILE A 412 21.78 -10.70 13.12
C ILE A 412 22.40 -10.99 14.49
N ILE A 413 21.65 -11.69 15.35
CA ILE A 413 22.09 -12.07 16.70
C ILE A 413 22.44 -13.56 16.73
N ALA A 414 21.77 -14.40 15.93
CA ALA A 414 22.05 -15.82 15.82
C ALA A 414 23.35 -16.11 15.04
N ASP A 415 23.98 -17.26 15.30
CA ASP A 415 25.29 -17.62 14.75
C ASP A 415 25.20 -18.52 13.50
N ASP A 416 24.27 -19.51 13.50
CA ASP A 416 24.07 -20.47 12.40
C ASP A 416 22.96 -20.01 11.46
N VAL A 417 23.28 -19.05 10.57
CA VAL A 417 22.31 -18.46 9.64
C VAL A 417 22.91 -18.12 8.28
N LYS A 418 22.04 -17.99 7.28
CA LYS A 418 22.37 -17.47 5.95
C LYS A 418 21.56 -16.21 5.70
N CYS A 419 22.20 -15.07 5.75
CA CYS A 419 21.53 -13.79 5.55
C CYS A 419 22.29 -12.95 4.53
N THR A 420 21.58 -12.49 3.50
CA THR A 420 22.15 -11.69 2.42
C THR A 420 21.32 -10.46 2.15
N HIS A 421 21.97 -9.37 1.76
CA HIS A 421 21.28 -8.23 1.20
C HIS A 421 22.02 -7.65 0.00
N GLY A 422 21.26 -6.98 -0.89
CA GLY A 422 21.80 -6.26 -2.04
C GLY A 422 20.95 -5.03 -2.37
N ALA A 423 21.60 -3.96 -2.80
CA ALA A 423 20.92 -2.77 -3.28
C ALA A 423 21.60 -2.23 -4.53
N THR A 424 20.81 -1.97 -5.57
CA THR A 424 21.29 -1.34 -6.80
C THR A 424 20.40 -0.19 -7.21
N VAL A 425 21.04 0.89 -7.66
CA VAL A 425 20.38 2.05 -8.25
C VAL A 425 21.07 2.33 -9.57
N SER A 426 20.33 2.22 -10.66
CA SER A 426 20.89 2.38 -12.00
C SER A 426 19.87 3.03 -12.94
N ASP A 427 20.29 3.36 -14.15
CA ASP A 427 19.41 3.46 -15.31
C ASP A 427 19.17 2.04 -15.89
N LEU A 428 18.39 1.96 -16.96
CA LEU A 428 18.22 0.71 -17.70
C LEU A 428 19.58 0.21 -18.23
N SER A 429 19.74 -1.11 -18.28
CA SER A 429 20.97 -1.75 -18.76
C SER A 429 21.23 -1.40 -20.22
N GLU A 430 22.34 -0.73 -20.50
CA GLU A 430 22.75 -0.41 -21.88
C GLU A 430 23.07 -1.69 -22.67
N GLU A 431 23.49 -2.78 -22.03
CA GLU A 431 23.74 -4.07 -22.69
C GLU A 431 22.42 -4.70 -23.18
N GLU A 432 21.38 -4.70 -22.35
CA GLU A 432 20.06 -5.21 -22.71
C GLU A 432 19.42 -4.34 -23.79
N LEU A 433 19.54 -3.00 -23.68
CA LEU A 433 19.10 -2.08 -24.71
C LEU A 433 19.83 -2.31 -26.05
N PHE A 434 21.14 -2.48 -26.00
CA PHE A 434 21.94 -2.79 -27.19
C PHE A 434 21.52 -4.11 -27.83
N TYR A 435 21.30 -5.15 -27.02
CA TYR A 435 20.84 -6.44 -27.52
C TYR A 435 19.51 -6.34 -28.27
N LEU A 436 18.51 -5.68 -27.70
CA LEU A 436 17.21 -5.49 -28.34
C LEU A 436 17.34 -4.67 -29.64
N ARG A 437 18.13 -3.60 -29.61
CA ARG A 437 18.39 -2.75 -30.79
C ARG A 437 19.13 -3.49 -31.91
N SER A 438 20.05 -4.37 -31.58
CA SER A 438 20.75 -5.21 -32.55
C SER A 438 19.82 -6.21 -33.27
N ARG A 439 18.63 -6.46 -32.70
CA ARG A 439 17.56 -7.27 -33.29
C ARG A 439 16.50 -6.44 -34.02
N GLY A 440 16.76 -5.16 -34.26
CA GLY A 440 15.89 -4.28 -35.03
C GLY A 440 14.80 -3.57 -34.21
N VAL A 441 14.80 -3.72 -32.87
CA VAL A 441 13.88 -2.98 -31.99
C VAL A 441 14.40 -1.55 -31.83
N ASP A 442 13.57 -0.54 -32.11
CA ASP A 442 13.96 0.85 -31.86
C ASP A 442 14.22 1.12 -30.38
N ARG A 443 14.95 2.22 -30.09
CA ARG A 443 15.41 2.50 -28.72
C ARG A 443 14.27 2.71 -27.72
N GLU A 444 13.19 3.34 -28.15
CA GLU A 444 12.04 3.66 -27.29
C GLU A 444 11.27 2.38 -26.95
N THR A 445 10.97 1.56 -27.95
CA THR A 445 10.32 0.27 -27.75
C THR A 445 11.15 -0.65 -26.86
N ALA A 446 12.48 -0.75 -27.12
CA ALA A 446 13.37 -1.56 -26.30
C ALA A 446 13.37 -1.10 -24.84
N ARG A 447 13.41 0.21 -24.58
CA ARG A 447 13.34 0.78 -23.25
C ARG A 447 12.03 0.42 -22.53
N ASN A 448 10.91 0.54 -23.23
CA ASN A 448 9.59 0.22 -22.67
C ASN A 448 9.44 -1.29 -22.37
N MET A 449 9.98 -2.15 -23.24
CA MET A 449 10.00 -3.60 -23.00
C MET A 449 10.77 -3.96 -21.73
N LEU A 450 11.93 -3.33 -21.49
CA LEU A 450 12.73 -3.58 -20.29
C LEU A 450 12.02 -3.05 -19.02
N MET A 451 11.42 -1.87 -19.09
CA MET A 451 10.63 -1.33 -17.97
C MET A 451 9.45 -2.24 -17.65
N TYR A 452 8.79 -2.75 -18.69
CA TYR A 452 7.68 -3.67 -18.51
C TYR A 452 8.12 -4.97 -17.84
N ALA A 453 9.18 -5.61 -18.33
CA ALA A 453 9.72 -6.83 -17.75
C ALA A 453 10.12 -6.64 -16.27
N PHE A 454 10.62 -5.46 -15.92
CA PHE A 454 10.96 -5.12 -14.54
C PHE A 454 9.74 -5.08 -13.61
N VAL A 455 8.58 -4.66 -14.10
CA VAL A 455 7.31 -4.67 -13.35
C VAL A 455 6.71 -6.06 -13.27
N ASP A 456 6.73 -6.80 -14.39
CA ASP A 456 6.04 -8.08 -14.53
C ASP A 456 6.51 -9.12 -13.49
N GLU A 457 7.79 -9.11 -13.15
CA GLU A 457 8.35 -10.03 -12.16
C GLU A 457 7.69 -9.90 -10.77
N VAL A 458 7.33 -8.67 -10.34
CA VAL A 458 6.57 -8.47 -9.09
C VAL A 458 5.11 -8.86 -9.28
N GLY A 459 4.57 -8.58 -10.47
CA GLY A 459 3.20 -8.94 -10.83
C GLY A 459 2.89 -10.44 -10.73
N GLN A 460 3.91 -11.30 -10.86
CA GLN A 460 3.73 -12.75 -10.71
C GLN A 460 3.26 -13.17 -9.30
N ALA A 461 3.59 -12.38 -8.28
CA ALA A 461 3.12 -12.64 -6.91
C ALA A 461 1.67 -12.18 -6.64
N VAL A 462 1.03 -11.51 -7.59
CA VAL A 462 -0.37 -11.10 -7.50
C VAL A 462 -1.28 -12.24 -7.96
N PRO A 463 -2.40 -12.52 -7.25
CA PRO A 463 -3.35 -13.55 -7.65
C PRO A 463 -3.80 -13.39 -9.11
N ALA A 464 -3.89 -14.50 -9.86
CA ALA A 464 -4.20 -14.48 -11.29
C ALA A 464 -5.51 -13.74 -11.61
N ALA A 465 -6.53 -13.88 -10.74
CA ALA A 465 -7.82 -13.20 -10.90
C ALA A 465 -7.69 -11.65 -10.97
N VAL A 466 -6.67 -11.07 -10.33
CA VAL A 466 -6.42 -9.62 -10.33
C VAL A 466 -5.32 -9.24 -11.31
N ARG A 467 -4.34 -10.12 -11.47
CA ARG A 467 -3.25 -9.92 -12.44
C ARG A 467 -3.77 -9.72 -13.86
N GLY A 468 -4.85 -10.40 -14.21
CA GLY A 468 -5.45 -10.43 -15.56
C GLY A 468 -4.78 -11.45 -16.47
N ASN A 469 -5.46 -11.80 -17.55
CA ASN A 469 -4.92 -12.66 -18.58
C ASN A 469 -3.87 -11.93 -19.44
N ASP A 470 -3.10 -12.66 -20.24
CA ASP A 470 -2.06 -12.11 -21.12
C ASP A 470 -2.58 -11.13 -22.20
N ASP A 471 -3.90 -11.06 -22.38
CA ASP A 471 -4.53 -10.00 -23.17
C ASP A 471 -4.29 -8.65 -22.48
N HIS A 472 -3.56 -7.77 -23.16
CA HIS A 472 -3.10 -6.47 -22.66
C HIS A 472 -4.20 -5.52 -22.17
N ASP A 473 -5.46 -5.92 -22.17
CA ASP A 473 -6.61 -5.05 -21.99
C ASP A 473 -7.31 -5.16 -20.61
N SER A 474 -6.84 -6.02 -19.71
CA SER A 474 -7.47 -6.22 -18.40
C SER A 474 -6.49 -6.33 -17.23
N GLY A 475 -6.97 -6.07 -16.01
CA GLY A 475 -6.28 -6.36 -14.77
C GLY A 475 -5.12 -5.42 -14.40
N LEU A 476 -4.25 -5.89 -13.51
CA LEU A 476 -3.11 -5.17 -12.96
C LEU A 476 -2.11 -4.74 -14.04
N LYS A 477 -1.89 -5.56 -15.04
CA LYS A 477 -1.00 -5.31 -16.17
C LYS A 477 -1.36 -4.02 -16.89
N ARG A 478 -2.64 -3.87 -17.26
CA ARG A 478 -3.15 -2.64 -17.89
C ARG A 478 -2.96 -1.42 -17.00
N ARG A 479 -3.18 -1.56 -15.71
CA ARG A 479 -3.01 -0.47 -14.73
C ARG A 479 -1.57 -0.01 -14.65
N CYS A 480 -0.63 -0.93 -14.49
CA CYS A 480 0.80 -0.62 -14.49
C CYS A 480 1.24 0.04 -15.80
N ILE A 481 0.78 -0.47 -16.94
CA ILE A 481 1.07 0.10 -18.27
C ILE A 481 0.54 1.53 -18.35
N LYS A 482 -0.73 1.76 -18.00
CA LYS A 482 -1.33 3.09 -18.03
C LYS A 482 -0.59 4.08 -17.12
N ARG A 483 -0.12 3.62 -15.95
CA ARG A 483 0.68 4.45 -15.03
C ARG A 483 2.09 4.70 -15.57
N LEU A 484 2.74 3.71 -16.15
CA LEU A 484 4.04 3.89 -16.82
C LEU A 484 3.96 4.92 -17.95
N GLN A 485 2.92 4.89 -18.78
CA GLN A 485 2.69 5.86 -19.84
C GLN A 485 2.63 7.29 -19.30
N ASN A 486 2.04 7.49 -18.13
CA ASN A 486 1.94 8.81 -17.49
C ASN A 486 3.27 9.28 -16.87
N VAL A 487 4.11 8.35 -16.41
CA VAL A 487 5.42 8.68 -15.80
C VAL A 487 6.50 8.87 -16.87
N VAL A 488 6.40 8.15 -17.97
CA VAL A 488 7.35 8.19 -19.08
C VAL A 488 6.65 8.83 -20.31
N PRO A 489 6.88 10.10 -20.61
CA PRO A 489 6.32 10.73 -21.80
C PRO A 489 6.71 9.95 -23.07
N GLN A 490 5.75 9.68 -23.97
CA GLN A 490 5.88 8.99 -25.26
C GLN A 490 5.73 7.43 -25.23
N GLY A 491 5.41 6.80 -24.11
CA GLY A 491 5.20 5.34 -24.05
C GLY A 491 4.00 4.76 -24.82
N GLU A 492 3.10 5.59 -25.38
CA GLU A 492 1.88 5.11 -26.05
C GLU A 492 2.13 4.29 -27.32
N ARG A 493 3.14 4.64 -28.11
CA ARG A 493 3.39 3.98 -29.42
C ARG A 493 3.96 2.58 -29.26
N ALA A 494 4.79 2.38 -28.26
CA ALA A 494 5.49 1.12 -28.04
C ALA A 494 4.60 0.01 -27.47
N LEU A 495 3.56 0.37 -26.71
CA LEU A 495 2.67 -0.61 -26.06
C LEU A 495 1.53 -1.09 -26.99
N LYS A 496 1.27 -0.38 -28.08
CA LYS A 496 0.25 -0.80 -29.08
C LYS A 496 0.76 -1.84 -30.07
N GLY A 497 2.03 -2.25 -30.00
CA GLY A 497 2.58 -3.26 -30.93
C GLY A 497 2.55 -2.83 -32.40
N GLU A 498 2.39 -1.54 -32.69
CA GLU A 498 2.47 -1.01 -34.03
C GLU A 498 3.94 -0.98 -34.47
N PHE A 499 4.45 -2.14 -34.81
CA PHE A 499 5.70 -2.26 -35.57
C PHE A 499 5.45 -1.70 -36.97
N GLN A 500 5.80 -0.45 -37.20
CA GLN A 500 5.96 0.00 -38.56
C GLN A 500 7.19 -0.70 -39.16
N SER A 501 6.92 -1.71 -39.96
CA SER A 501 7.90 -2.22 -40.89
C SER A 501 8.33 -1.06 -41.86
N SER A 502 9.48 -0.50 -41.60
CA SER A 502 10.20 0.34 -42.55
C SER A 502 11.02 -0.50 -43.48
#